data_0f90d875fa2dc6acfae469959e3dd58d
#
_entry.id   0f90d875fa2dc6acfae469959e3dd58d
#
_cell.length_a   1.000
_cell.length_b   1.000
_cell.length_c   1.000
_cell.angle_alpha   90.00
_cell.angle_beta   90.00
_cell.angle_gamma   90.00
#
_symmetry.space_group_name_H-M   'P 1'
#
loop_
_entity.id
_entity.type
_entity.pdbx_description
1 polymer ?
#
loop_
_entity_poly.entity_id
_entity_poly.type
_entity_poly.pdbx_seq_one_letter_code
_entity_poly.pdbx_strand_id
1 'polypeptide(L)' 'MKAMTLRLDETEYERLRTVAYVEDRAMTDVIREAIYEYIQRKASHDEFRDSLERAMQENAQLIAELAKH' A
#
# COMPACT_ATOMS: atom_id res chain seq x y z
N MET A 1 -3.68 13.75 3.78
CA MET A 1 -2.73 12.67 3.46
C MET A 1 -2.18 12.08 4.75
N LYS A 2 -2.12 10.76 4.84
CA LYS A 2 -1.54 10.09 6.01
C LYS A 2 -0.08 9.79 5.76
N ALA A 3 0.71 9.84 6.81
CA ALA A 3 2.13 9.53 6.74
C ALA A 3 2.41 8.16 7.37
N MET A 4 3.40 7.47 6.84
CA MET A 4 3.80 6.15 7.31
C MET A 4 5.32 6.07 7.31
N THR A 5 5.88 5.42 8.30
CA THR A 5 7.32 5.14 8.34
C THR A 5 7.57 3.73 7.83
N LEU A 6 8.44 3.60 6.85
CA LEU A 6 8.83 2.32 6.27
C LEU A 6 10.30 2.05 6.60
N ARG A 7 10.58 0.88 7.18
CA ARG A 7 11.95 0.44 7.45
C ARG A 7 12.33 -0.66 6.48
N LEU A 8 13.50 -0.47 5.84
CA LEU A 8 14.06 -1.45 4.91
C LEU A 8 15.43 -1.86 5.42
N ASP A 9 15.82 -3.12 5.17
CA ASP A 9 17.20 -3.52 5.42
C ASP A 9 18.12 -2.90 4.35
N GLU A 10 19.43 -2.98 4.56
CA GLU A 10 20.39 -2.39 3.64
C GLU A 10 20.27 -2.93 2.22
N THR A 11 20.06 -4.22 2.07
CA THR A 11 19.94 -4.85 0.76
C THR A 11 18.72 -4.35 0.00
N GLU A 12 17.57 -4.30 0.69
CA GLU A 12 16.33 -3.80 0.09
C GLU A 12 16.45 -2.33 -0.28
N TYR A 13 17.04 -1.53 0.60
CA TYR A 13 17.25 -0.10 0.36
C TYR A 13 18.12 0.13 -0.88
N GLU A 14 19.23 -0.60 -0.99
CA GLU A 14 20.13 -0.43 -2.13
C GLU A 14 19.49 -0.87 -3.45
N ARG A 15 18.70 -1.93 -3.41
CA ARG A 15 17.95 -2.37 -4.60
C ARG A 15 16.94 -1.31 -5.04
N LEU A 16 16.20 -0.76 -4.09
CA LEU A 16 15.23 0.29 -4.37
C LEU A 16 15.92 1.53 -4.92
N ARG A 17 17.03 1.92 -4.32
CA ARG A 17 17.82 3.07 -4.77
C ARG A 17 18.31 2.87 -6.20
N THR A 18 18.77 1.67 -6.51
CA THR A 18 19.26 1.34 -7.85
C THR A 18 18.15 1.44 -8.89
N VAL A 19 16.98 0.91 -8.58
CA VAL A 19 15.83 0.99 -9.49
C VAL A 19 15.44 2.45 -9.73
N ALA A 20 15.36 3.24 -8.66
CA ALA A 20 15.03 4.66 -8.76
C ALA A 20 16.04 5.41 -9.62
N TYR A 21 17.32 5.10 -9.45
CA TYR A 21 18.37 5.71 -10.26
C TYR A 21 18.24 5.35 -11.74
N VAL A 22 18.03 4.07 -12.05
CA VAL A 22 17.89 3.60 -13.43
C VAL A 22 16.68 4.25 -14.11
N GLU A 23 15.58 4.40 -13.38
CA GLU A 23 14.34 4.97 -13.91
C GLU A 23 14.32 6.50 -13.84
N ASP A 24 15.35 7.12 -13.25
CA ASP A 24 15.41 8.57 -13.05
C ASP A 24 14.18 9.09 -12.32
N ARG A 25 13.86 8.44 -11.20
CA ARG A 25 12.68 8.75 -10.40
C ARG A 25 13.06 8.87 -8.92
N ALA A 26 12.23 9.58 -8.16
CA ALA A 26 12.40 9.60 -6.71
C ALA A 26 12.05 8.23 -6.11
N MET A 27 12.77 7.85 -5.04
CA MET A 27 12.50 6.57 -4.35
C MET A 27 11.05 6.47 -3.87
N THR A 28 10.50 7.58 -3.36
CA THR A 28 9.12 7.62 -2.89
C THR A 28 8.12 7.32 -4.01
N ASP A 29 8.40 7.77 -5.22
CA ASP A 29 7.53 7.51 -6.37
C ASP A 29 7.58 6.03 -6.77
N VAL A 30 8.77 5.44 -6.74
CA VAL A 30 8.92 3.99 -7.00
C VAL A 30 8.17 3.18 -5.96
N ILE A 31 8.28 3.56 -4.69
CA ILE A 31 7.57 2.89 -3.60
C ILE A 31 6.05 2.98 -3.78
N ARG A 32 5.54 4.16 -4.09
CA ARG A 32 4.10 4.37 -4.31
C ARG A 32 3.58 3.54 -5.47
N GLU A 33 4.33 3.48 -6.55
CA GLU A 33 3.97 2.65 -7.69
C GLU A 33 3.96 1.17 -7.34
N ALA A 34 4.96 0.71 -6.59
CA ALA A 34 5.02 -0.68 -6.14
C ALA A 34 3.81 -1.05 -5.28
N ILE A 35 3.42 -0.16 -4.37
CA ILE A 35 2.24 -0.36 -3.52
C ILE A 35 0.98 -0.42 -4.38
N TYR A 36 0.82 0.52 -5.30
CA TYR A 36 -0.33 0.56 -6.20
C TYR A 36 -0.44 -0.72 -7.01
N GLU A 37 0.64 -1.14 -7.63
CA GLU A 37 0.67 -2.35 -8.45
C GLU A 37 0.38 -3.61 -7.64
N TYR A 38 0.92 -3.69 -6.43
CA TYR A 38 0.67 -4.83 -5.55
C TYR A 38 -0.82 -4.93 -5.21
N ILE A 39 -1.44 -3.82 -4.84
CA ILE A 39 -2.86 -3.78 -4.49
C ILE A 39 -3.71 -4.14 -5.70
N GLN A 40 -3.39 -3.60 -6.87
CA GLN A 40 -4.14 -3.90 -8.10
C GLN A 40 -4.04 -5.38 -8.47
N ARG A 41 -2.86 -5.95 -8.35
CA ARG A 41 -2.66 -7.37 -8.64
C ARG A 41 -3.45 -8.26 -7.69
N LYS A 42 -3.47 -7.92 -6.40
CA LYS A 42 -4.25 -8.66 -5.42
C LYS A 42 -5.75 -8.49 -5.64
N ALA A 43 -6.18 -7.28 -5.96
CA ALA A 43 -7.59 -7.00 -6.21
C ALA A 43 -8.14 -7.71 -7.45
N SER A 44 -7.27 -8.20 -8.34
CA SER A 44 -7.70 -8.99 -9.50
C SER A 44 -8.09 -10.43 -9.15
N HIS A 45 -7.77 -10.89 -7.93
CA HIS A 45 -8.18 -12.21 -7.45
C HIS A 45 -9.51 -12.09 -6.72
N ASP A 46 -10.52 -12.81 -7.20
CA ASP A 46 -11.91 -12.68 -6.70
C ASP A 46 -12.02 -12.90 -5.20
N GLU A 47 -11.40 -13.96 -4.68
CA GLU A 47 -11.46 -14.28 -3.25
C GLU A 47 -10.87 -13.17 -2.39
N PHE A 48 -9.74 -12.65 -2.81
CA PHE A 48 -9.08 -11.57 -2.09
C PHE A 48 -9.92 -10.30 -2.14
N ARG A 49 -10.49 -9.99 -3.31
CA ARG A 49 -11.33 -8.80 -3.48
C ARG A 49 -12.56 -8.84 -2.59
N ASP A 50 -13.20 -9.99 -2.48
CA ASP A 50 -14.36 -10.17 -1.60
C ASP A 50 -13.98 -9.97 -0.14
N SER A 51 -12.85 -10.52 0.28
CA SER A 51 -12.33 -10.35 1.63
C SER A 51 -11.98 -8.89 1.92
N LEU A 52 -11.38 -8.21 0.95
CA LEU A 52 -11.03 -6.80 1.07
C LEU A 52 -12.26 -5.91 1.22
N GLU A 53 -13.27 -6.13 0.37
CA GLU A 53 -14.53 -5.39 0.46
C GLU A 53 -15.20 -5.56 1.82
N ARG A 54 -15.21 -6.79 2.33
CA ARG A 54 -15.77 -7.07 3.64
C ARG A 54 -15.02 -6.36 4.75
N ALA A 55 -13.70 -6.39 4.70
CA ALA A 55 -12.87 -5.72 5.70
C ALA A 55 -13.07 -4.19 5.66
N MET A 56 -13.23 -3.63 4.47
CA MET A 56 -13.48 -2.20 4.33
C MET A 56 -14.85 -1.80 4.86
N GLN A 57 -15.86 -2.64 4.66
CA GLN A 57 -17.20 -2.42 5.20
C GLN A 57 -17.20 -2.49 6.72
N GLU A 58 -16.52 -3.46 7.29
CA GLU A 58 -16.38 -3.60 8.74
C GLU A 58 -15.69 -2.38 9.35
N ASN A 59 -14.63 -1.90 8.72
CA ASN A 59 -13.95 -0.70 9.16
C ASN A 59 -14.82 0.54 9.09
N ALA A 60 -15.60 0.68 8.03
CA ALA A 60 -16.52 1.80 7.87
C ALA A 60 -17.61 1.79 8.96
N GLN A 61 -18.14 0.61 9.27
CA GLN A 61 -19.12 0.44 10.34
C GLN A 61 -18.54 0.82 11.70
N LEU A 62 -17.33 0.34 11.98
CA LEU A 62 -16.66 0.64 13.24
C LEU A 62 -16.44 2.14 13.42
N ILE A 63 -15.99 2.80 12.37
CA ILE A 63 -15.78 4.25 12.39
C ILE A 63 -17.11 4.98 12.60
N ALA A 64 -18.16 4.54 11.92
CA ALA A 64 -19.49 5.13 12.07
C ALA A 64 -20.02 4.96 13.50
N GLU A 65 -19.83 3.82 14.12
CA GLU A 65 -20.22 3.57 15.48
C GLU A 65 -19.46 4.44 16.49
N LEU A 66 -18.16 4.60 16.26
CA LEU A 66 -17.33 5.47 17.10
C LEU A 66 -17.76 6.94 16.97
N ALA A 67 -18.19 7.35 15.79
CA ALA A 67 -18.63 8.73 15.56
C ALA A 67 -19.96 9.06 16.23
N LYS A 68 -20.74 8.04 16.58
CA LYS A 68 -22.04 8.23 17.28
C LYS A 68 -21.89 8.49 18.78
N HIS A 69 -20.74 8.22 19.33
CA HIS A 69 -20.43 8.45 20.73
C HIS A 69 -19.61 9.71 20.90
#